data_11011030d96e594df8304fb598b7d484
#
_entry.id   11011030d96e594df8304fb598b7d484
#
_cell.length_a   1.000
_cell.length_b   1.000
_cell.length_c   1.000
_cell.angle_alpha   90.00
_cell.angle_beta   90.00
_cell.angle_gamma   90.00
#
_symmetry.space_group_name_H-M   'P 1'
#
loop_
_entity.id
_entity.type
_entity.pdbx_description
1 polymer ?
#
loop_
_entity_poly.entity_id
_entity_poly.type
_entity_poly.pdbx_seq_one_letter_code
_entity_poly.pdbx_strand_id
1 'polypeptide(L)'
;MARSRTASVLLVAAIVAVALNQRPAVVAVAPVLGDLRADTGLSSTLAGLLTTLPVLCFGAFAPAAPRLARRIGLETAVALSLLLLAAGIALRLLSPVSLLFAGGVLAGAAIAFANVLMPAYVKREFSRPGLVMGFYSASLNIGAAAGAALTVPLAEALGLDWRAALGLWLVLALAALALWLPVAGTGRAHRTSDPLPDDAGSWSLLRQPLARQVTAYLGLQSVQFYTVAAWLPTLLADSGVPAREGGLMLGLANVVGAAGALLAPAQAGRMRTQRPLIVAVAASYGVGLGGLLVSPGTGTLLWVAAFGLAQGGGFALALTLIVLRSPTPLVAARLGGVAQCLGYLLAALGPLVVGALHDLTDGWTWPVVLLLAVLVPMTWFGWGAGRAVVLSAGSREDARIPAASADPAAPAGR
;
A
#
# COMPACT_ATOMS: atom_id res chain seq x y z
N MET A 1 -1.51 -29.39 10.83
CA MET A 1 -0.16 -29.88 10.52
C MET A 1 0.81 -28.71 10.53
N ALA A 2 1.85 -28.73 11.36
CA ALA A 2 2.89 -27.70 11.34
C ALA A 2 3.65 -27.81 10.00
N ARG A 3 3.66 -26.70 9.23
CA ARG A 3 4.48 -26.62 8.01
C ARG A 3 5.95 -26.84 8.36
N SER A 4 6.70 -27.51 7.48
CA SER A 4 8.15 -27.60 7.64
C SER A 4 8.77 -26.21 7.62
N ARG A 5 9.89 -26.01 8.31
CA ARG A 5 10.62 -24.74 8.34
C ARG A 5 10.95 -24.25 6.93
N THR A 6 11.33 -25.15 6.04
CA THR A 6 11.63 -24.88 4.64
C THR A 6 10.41 -24.36 3.88
N ALA A 7 9.23 -24.98 4.06
CA ALA A 7 8.00 -24.51 3.41
C ALA A 7 7.58 -23.12 3.88
N SER A 8 7.82 -22.77 5.15
CA SER A 8 7.54 -21.44 5.68
C SER A 8 8.49 -20.38 5.11
N VAL A 9 9.77 -20.70 4.95
CA VAL A 9 10.78 -19.80 4.34
C VAL A 9 10.45 -19.56 2.86
N LEU A 10 10.12 -20.58 2.10
CA LEU A 10 9.74 -20.46 0.69
C LEU A 10 8.48 -19.59 0.52
N LEU A 11 7.52 -19.73 1.42
CA LEU A 11 6.31 -18.90 1.38
C LEU A 11 6.60 -17.43 1.67
N VAL A 12 7.45 -17.11 2.65
CA VAL A 12 7.88 -15.74 2.92
C VAL A 12 8.65 -15.18 1.71
N ALA A 13 9.54 -15.97 1.10
CA ALA A 13 10.25 -15.57 -0.11
C ALA A 13 9.29 -15.26 -1.28
N ALA A 14 8.25 -16.06 -1.47
CA ALA A 14 7.22 -15.79 -2.47
C ALA A 14 6.45 -14.49 -2.18
N ILE A 15 6.10 -14.22 -0.91
CA ILE A 15 5.45 -12.96 -0.49
C ILE A 15 6.36 -11.76 -0.76
N VAL A 16 7.65 -11.88 -0.43
CA VAL A 16 8.66 -10.84 -0.71
C VAL A 16 8.78 -10.59 -2.22
N ALA A 17 8.84 -11.65 -3.03
CA ALA A 17 8.90 -11.54 -4.48
C ALA A 17 7.67 -10.84 -5.06
N VAL A 18 6.46 -11.15 -4.59
CA VAL A 18 5.22 -10.45 -4.95
C VAL A 18 5.33 -8.96 -4.61
N ALA A 19 5.80 -8.61 -3.42
CA ALA A 19 5.91 -7.23 -2.97
C ALA A 19 6.95 -6.42 -3.77
N LEU A 20 8.13 -6.99 -4.00
CA LEU A 20 9.22 -6.35 -4.76
C LEU A 20 8.77 -5.93 -6.16
N ASN A 21 7.83 -6.67 -6.75
CA ASN A 21 7.34 -6.42 -8.10
C ASN A 21 6.35 -5.27 -8.25
N GLN A 22 5.61 -4.95 -7.20
CA GLN A 22 4.46 -4.05 -7.32
C GLN A 22 4.86 -2.61 -7.61
N ARG A 23 5.97 -2.15 -7.03
CA ARG A 23 6.36 -0.74 -7.11
C ARG A 23 7.19 -0.39 -8.35
N PRO A 24 8.13 -1.21 -8.84
CA PRO A 24 8.91 -0.88 -10.03
C PRO A 24 8.03 -0.59 -11.25
N ALA A 25 6.96 -1.37 -11.46
CA ALA A 25 6.02 -1.18 -12.58
C ALA A 25 5.38 0.23 -12.63
N VAL A 26 5.37 0.95 -11.50
CA VAL A 26 4.83 2.32 -11.39
C VAL A 26 5.96 3.34 -11.38
N VAL A 27 6.96 3.14 -10.53
CA VAL A 27 7.98 4.14 -10.23
C VAL A 27 9.02 4.26 -11.35
N ALA A 28 9.27 3.18 -12.10
CA ALA A 28 10.23 3.16 -13.22
C ALA A 28 9.87 4.10 -14.38
N VAL A 29 8.62 4.54 -14.47
CA VAL A 29 8.17 5.47 -15.55
C VAL A 29 8.77 6.85 -15.38
N ALA A 30 8.88 7.35 -14.14
CA ALA A 30 9.34 8.72 -13.86
C ALA A 30 10.77 9.00 -14.36
N PRO A 31 11.77 8.13 -14.14
CA PRO A 31 13.14 8.36 -14.64
C PRO A 31 13.27 8.42 -16.16
N VAL A 32 12.42 7.72 -16.91
CA VAL A 32 12.45 7.68 -18.38
C VAL A 32 11.42 8.59 -19.04
N LEU A 33 10.72 9.43 -18.26
CA LEU A 33 9.60 10.25 -18.73
C LEU A 33 10.04 11.28 -19.80
N GLY A 34 11.26 11.80 -19.70
CA GLY A 34 11.84 12.73 -20.69
C GLY A 34 11.96 12.08 -22.06
N ASP A 35 12.63 10.93 -22.13
CA ASP A 35 12.83 10.18 -23.36
C ASP A 35 11.51 9.69 -23.95
N LEU A 36 10.61 9.22 -23.07
CA LEU A 36 9.27 8.80 -23.44
C LEU A 36 8.50 9.94 -24.11
N ARG A 37 8.55 11.17 -23.57
CA ARG A 37 7.89 12.33 -24.15
C ARG A 37 8.52 12.74 -25.49
N ALA A 38 9.83 12.70 -25.59
CA ALA A 38 10.54 13.03 -26.83
C ALA A 38 10.17 12.08 -27.96
N ASP A 39 10.05 10.77 -27.68
CA ASP A 39 9.71 9.73 -28.66
C ASP A 39 8.21 9.73 -29.04
N THR A 40 7.32 9.95 -28.06
CA THR A 40 5.86 9.80 -28.27
C THR A 40 5.13 11.11 -28.57
N GLY A 41 5.76 12.26 -28.37
CA GLY A 41 5.13 13.58 -28.50
C GLY A 41 4.05 13.88 -27.45
N LEU A 42 4.01 13.13 -26.32
CA LEU A 42 3.03 13.34 -25.27
C LEU A 42 3.17 14.71 -24.62
N SER A 43 2.03 15.38 -24.43
CA SER A 43 1.98 16.62 -23.64
C SER A 43 2.36 16.35 -22.18
N SER A 44 2.79 17.39 -21.45
CA SER A 44 3.10 17.31 -20.02
C SER A 44 1.92 16.77 -19.21
N THR A 45 0.70 17.14 -19.56
CA THR A 45 -0.53 16.68 -18.91
C THR A 45 -0.72 15.15 -19.08
N LEU A 46 -0.55 14.63 -20.29
CA LEU A 46 -0.69 13.18 -20.55
C LEU A 46 0.45 12.39 -19.89
N ALA A 47 1.65 12.92 -19.87
CA ALA A 47 2.78 12.34 -19.16
C ALA A 47 2.54 12.30 -17.64
N GLY A 48 2.01 13.37 -17.06
CA GLY A 48 1.56 13.42 -15.67
C GLY A 48 0.44 12.42 -15.38
N LEU A 49 -0.53 12.28 -16.29
CA LEU A 49 -1.58 11.28 -16.17
C LEU A 49 -1.00 9.86 -16.15
N LEU A 50 0.00 9.56 -16.97
CA LEU A 50 0.62 8.24 -17.02
C LEU A 50 1.25 7.83 -15.66
N THR A 51 1.79 8.78 -14.92
CA THR A 51 2.38 8.54 -13.58
C THR A 51 1.34 8.47 -12.47
N THR A 52 0.22 9.18 -12.59
CA THR A 52 -0.86 9.19 -11.57
C THR A 52 -1.90 8.10 -11.78
N LEU A 53 -2.06 7.62 -13.01
CA LEU A 53 -3.03 6.59 -13.38
C LEU A 53 -2.99 5.32 -12.52
N PRO A 54 -1.82 4.76 -12.14
CA PRO A 54 -1.77 3.60 -11.26
C PRO A 54 -2.40 3.86 -9.88
N VAL A 55 -2.24 5.05 -9.31
CA VAL A 55 -2.81 5.41 -7.99
C VAL A 55 -4.33 5.47 -8.05
N LEU A 56 -4.88 6.03 -9.13
CA LEU A 56 -6.32 6.02 -9.39
C LEU A 56 -6.83 4.58 -9.55
N CYS A 57 -6.09 3.73 -10.26
CA CYS A 57 -6.42 2.31 -10.39
C CYS A 57 -6.38 1.57 -9.05
N PHE A 58 -5.48 1.91 -8.12
CA PHE A 58 -5.45 1.33 -6.78
C PHE A 58 -6.78 1.57 -6.06
N GLY A 59 -7.31 2.78 -6.12
CA GLY A 59 -8.63 3.10 -5.55
C GLY A 59 -9.77 2.39 -6.29
N ALA A 60 -9.81 2.50 -7.62
CA ALA A 60 -10.90 2.01 -8.43
C ALA A 60 -11.08 0.48 -8.39
N PHE A 61 -9.98 -0.28 -8.43
CA PHE A 61 -10.02 -1.74 -8.52
C PHE A 61 -9.95 -2.45 -7.17
N ALA A 62 -9.53 -1.78 -6.07
CA ALA A 62 -9.42 -2.39 -4.75
C ALA A 62 -10.73 -3.08 -4.27
N PRO A 63 -11.94 -2.53 -4.47
CA PRO A 63 -13.18 -3.19 -4.05
C PRO A 63 -13.50 -4.48 -4.79
N ALA A 64 -12.92 -4.69 -5.98
CA ALA A 64 -13.12 -5.91 -6.76
C ALA A 64 -12.28 -7.09 -6.24
N ALA A 65 -11.18 -6.83 -5.52
CA ALA A 65 -10.26 -7.85 -5.05
C ALA A 65 -10.92 -8.91 -4.15
N PRO A 66 -11.75 -8.56 -3.15
CA PRO A 66 -12.44 -9.56 -2.34
C PRO A 66 -13.41 -10.44 -3.14
N ARG A 67 -14.09 -9.86 -4.16
CA ARG A 67 -14.99 -10.61 -5.05
C ARG A 67 -14.20 -11.61 -5.89
N LEU A 68 -13.07 -11.19 -6.42
CA LEU A 68 -12.16 -12.04 -7.18
C LEU A 68 -11.68 -13.23 -6.33
N ALA A 69 -11.17 -12.94 -5.11
CA ALA A 69 -10.70 -13.98 -4.20
C ALA A 69 -11.78 -15.00 -3.81
N ARG A 70 -13.04 -14.56 -3.68
CA ARG A 70 -14.17 -15.45 -3.41
C ARG A 70 -14.45 -16.41 -4.58
N ARG A 71 -14.33 -15.93 -5.82
CA ARG A 71 -14.64 -16.73 -7.01
C ARG A 71 -13.57 -17.77 -7.32
N ILE A 72 -12.31 -17.41 -7.20
CA ILE A 72 -11.19 -18.24 -7.66
C ILE A 72 -10.20 -18.66 -6.56
N GLY A 73 -10.41 -18.19 -5.33
CA GLY A 73 -9.50 -18.43 -4.19
C GLY A 73 -8.41 -17.35 -4.08
N LEU A 74 -7.88 -17.15 -2.86
CA LEU A 74 -6.88 -16.14 -2.55
C LEU A 74 -5.58 -16.34 -3.35
N GLU A 75 -5.06 -17.55 -3.37
CA GLU A 75 -3.79 -17.89 -4.04
C GLU A 75 -3.87 -17.71 -5.54
N THR A 76 -4.97 -18.18 -6.14
CA THR A 76 -5.21 -18.04 -7.57
C THR A 76 -5.43 -16.57 -7.94
N ALA A 77 -6.09 -15.79 -7.09
CA ALA A 77 -6.30 -14.36 -7.31
C ALA A 77 -4.98 -13.57 -7.27
N VAL A 78 -4.05 -13.93 -6.37
CA VAL A 78 -2.70 -13.36 -6.36
C VAL A 78 -1.91 -13.80 -7.60
N ALA A 79 -1.97 -15.06 -8.02
CA ALA A 79 -1.35 -15.50 -9.27
C ALA A 79 -1.87 -14.74 -10.47
N LEU A 80 -3.20 -14.54 -10.55
CA LEU A 80 -3.83 -13.73 -11.60
C LEU A 80 -3.35 -12.27 -11.54
N SER A 81 -3.19 -11.68 -10.35
CA SER A 81 -2.66 -10.32 -10.23
C SER A 81 -1.24 -10.21 -10.77
N LEU A 82 -0.37 -11.19 -10.51
CA LEU A 82 1.00 -11.22 -11.06
C LEU A 82 0.99 -11.40 -12.60
N LEU A 83 0.10 -12.22 -13.12
CA LEU A 83 -0.08 -12.41 -14.58
C LEU A 83 -0.55 -11.10 -15.24
N LEU A 84 -1.54 -10.41 -14.63
CA LEU A 84 -2.01 -9.11 -15.09
C LEU A 84 -0.91 -8.05 -15.03
N LEU A 85 -0.07 -8.08 -13.99
CA LEU A 85 1.08 -7.18 -13.86
C LEU A 85 2.09 -7.42 -15.00
N ALA A 86 2.45 -8.68 -15.23
CA ALA A 86 3.35 -9.05 -16.33
C ALA A 86 2.76 -8.64 -17.70
N ALA A 87 1.48 -8.91 -17.93
CA ALA A 87 0.78 -8.49 -19.13
C ALA A 87 0.73 -6.96 -19.29
N GLY A 88 0.49 -6.23 -18.20
CA GLY A 88 0.51 -4.77 -18.19
C GLY A 88 1.88 -4.18 -18.54
N ILE A 89 2.96 -4.77 -18.00
CA ILE A 89 4.33 -4.38 -18.38
C ILE A 89 4.60 -4.72 -19.83
N ALA A 90 4.25 -5.92 -20.29
CA ALA A 90 4.44 -6.35 -21.68
C ALA A 90 3.69 -5.45 -22.69
N LEU A 91 2.46 -5.03 -22.40
CA LEU A 91 1.70 -4.09 -23.23
C LEU A 91 2.43 -2.75 -23.42
N ARG A 92 3.16 -2.27 -22.42
CA ARG A 92 3.91 -1.01 -22.49
C ARG A 92 5.11 -1.07 -23.45
N LEU A 93 5.56 -2.27 -23.83
CA LEU A 93 6.64 -2.47 -24.81
C LEU A 93 6.17 -2.25 -26.23
N LEU A 94 4.87 -2.28 -26.47
CA LEU A 94 4.29 -2.12 -27.80
C LEU A 94 4.19 -0.65 -28.20
N SER A 95 4.35 -0.36 -29.51
CA SER A 95 4.48 0.99 -30.05
C SER A 95 3.31 1.94 -29.86
N PRO A 96 2.02 1.54 -29.95
CA PRO A 96 0.90 2.48 -29.77
C PRO A 96 0.86 3.07 -28.36
N VAL A 97 0.80 4.40 -28.27
CA VAL A 97 0.67 5.14 -26.99
C VAL A 97 -0.54 4.68 -26.17
N SER A 98 -1.63 4.29 -26.86
CA SER A 98 -2.82 3.74 -26.20
C SER A 98 -2.50 2.48 -25.38
N LEU A 99 -1.60 1.62 -25.85
CA LEU A 99 -1.16 0.42 -25.13
C LEU A 99 -0.27 0.75 -23.93
N LEU A 100 0.45 1.85 -23.96
CA LEU A 100 1.20 2.36 -22.80
C LEU A 100 0.23 2.69 -21.63
N PHE A 101 -0.86 3.40 -21.94
CA PHE A 101 -1.91 3.70 -20.96
C PHE A 101 -2.69 2.44 -20.53
N ALA A 102 -3.09 1.60 -21.47
CA ALA A 102 -3.79 0.35 -21.18
C ALA A 102 -2.94 -0.57 -20.29
N GLY A 103 -1.65 -0.70 -20.59
CA GLY A 103 -0.69 -1.41 -19.74
C GLY A 103 -0.55 -0.78 -18.36
N GLY A 104 -0.65 0.57 -18.26
CA GLY A 104 -0.70 1.32 -17.02
C GLY A 104 -1.91 0.97 -16.16
N VAL A 105 -3.10 0.94 -16.76
CA VAL A 105 -4.35 0.54 -16.09
C VAL A 105 -4.27 -0.90 -15.62
N LEU A 106 -3.80 -1.80 -16.49
CA LEU A 106 -3.72 -3.23 -16.18
C LEU A 106 -2.74 -3.50 -15.03
N ALA A 107 -1.55 -2.88 -15.05
CA ALA A 107 -0.59 -2.96 -13.96
C ALA A 107 -1.15 -2.35 -12.66
N GLY A 108 -1.83 -1.21 -12.75
CA GLY A 108 -2.47 -0.57 -11.60
C GLY A 108 -3.56 -1.44 -10.98
N ALA A 109 -4.42 -2.07 -11.79
CA ALA A 109 -5.43 -3.02 -11.31
C ALA A 109 -4.79 -4.25 -10.65
N ALA A 110 -3.73 -4.80 -11.26
CA ALA A 110 -2.97 -5.92 -10.73
C ALA A 110 -2.42 -5.62 -9.33
N ILE A 111 -1.80 -4.45 -9.18
CA ILE A 111 -1.24 -3.98 -7.90
C ILE A 111 -2.34 -3.74 -6.87
N ALA A 112 -3.50 -3.18 -7.28
CA ALA A 112 -4.65 -3.02 -6.40
C ALA A 112 -5.10 -4.36 -5.81
N PHE A 113 -5.21 -5.39 -6.64
CA PHE A 113 -5.58 -6.74 -6.18
C PHE A 113 -4.55 -7.31 -5.22
N ALA A 114 -3.26 -7.26 -5.56
CA ALA A 114 -2.20 -7.78 -4.70
C ALA A 114 -2.15 -7.04 -3.34
N ASN A 115 -2.26 -5.71 -3.31
CA ASN A 115 -2.25 -4.90 -2.09
C ASN A 115 -3.41 -5.24 -1.14
N VAL A 116 -4.59 -5.58 -1.68
CA VAL A 116 -5.75 -5.97 -0.86
C VAL A 116 -5.66 -7.42 -0.41
N LEU A 117 -5.18 -8.33 -1.27
CA LEU A 117 -5.21 -9.77 -1.02
C LEU A 117 -4.04 -10.24 -0.16
N MET A 118 -2.85 -9.61 -0.25
CA MET A 118 -1.68 -10.04 0.51
C MET A 118 -1.86 -9.90 2.03
N PRO A 119 -2.39 -8.82 2.60
CA PRO A 119 -2.71 -8.76 4.02
C PRO A 119 -3.69 -9.87 4.47
N ALA A 120 -4.71 -10.16 3.66
CA ALA A 120 -5.66 -11.24 3.93
C ALA A 120 -5.00 -12.62 3.89
N TYR A 121 -4.11 -12.84 2.91
CA TYR A 121 -3.32 -14.07 2.81
C TYR A 121 -2.39 -14.24 4.01
N VAL A 122 -1.65 -13.21 4.37
CA VAL A 122 -0.77 -13.22 5.55
C VAL A 122 -1.57 -13.48 6.83
N LYS A 123 -2.76 -12.90 6.96
CA LYS A 123 -3.69 -13.14 8.08
C LYS A 123 -4.07 -14.62 8.18
N ARG A 124 -4.30 -15.28 7.05
CA ARG A 124 -4.71 -16.70 7.03
C ARG A 124 -3.56 -17.66 7.35
N GLU A 125 -2.38 -17.37 6.83
CA GLU A 125 -1.27 -18.33 6.81
C GLU A 125 -0.34 -18.24 8.02
N PHE A 126 -0.29 -17.09 8.70
CA PHE A 126 0.69 -16.84 9.76
C PHE A 126 0.03 -16.49 11.09
N SER A 127 0.43 -17.18 12.17
CA SER A 127 0.00 -16.88 13.54
C SER A 127 0.57 -15.55 14.06
N ARG A 128 1.71 -15.12 13.52
CA ARG A 128 2.37 -13.84 13.85
C ARG A 128 2.50 -12.97 12.60
N PRO A 129 1.41 -12.36 12.13
CA PRO A 129 1.39 -11.68 10.85
C PRO A 129 2.26 -10.41 10.81
N GLY A 130 2.53 -9.77 11.95
CA GLY A 130 3.25 -8.49 12.01
C GLY A 130 4.64 -8.52 11.34
N LEU A 131 5.45 -9.55 11.64
CA LEU A 131 6.79 -9.68 11.03
C LEU A 131 6.71 -9.88 9.52
N VAL A 132 5.78 -10.74 9.07
CA VAL A 132 5.59 -11.01 7.62
C VAL A 132 5.07 -9.78 6.89
N MET A 133 4.17 -9.01 7.52
CA MET A 133 3.72 -7.70 7.00
C MET A 133 4.87 -6.69 6.95
N GLY A 134 5.81 -6.76 7.90
CA GLY A 134 7.03 -5.97 7.87
C GLY A 134 7.90 -6.28 6.65
N PHE A 135 8.20 -7.55 6.39
CA PHE A 135 8.93 -7.98 5.19
C PHE A 135 8.21 -7.59 3.91
N TYR A 136 6.89 -7.81 3.83
CA TYR A 136 6.07 -7.40 2.70
C TYR A 136 6.19 -5.89 2.42
N SER A 137 5.99 -5.07 3.45
CA SER A 137 6.00 -3.61 3.28
C SER A 137 7.40 -3.04 3.04
N ALA A 138 8.45 -3.61 3.66
CA ALA A 138 9.83 -3.25 3.36
C ALA A 138 10.19 -3.57 1.91
N SER A 139 9.75 -4.73 1.40
CA SER A 139 9.97 -5.14 0.01
C SER A 139 9.28 -4.20 -0.99
N LEU A 140 8.10 -3.65 -0.66
CA LEU A 140 7.46 -2.61 -1.47
C LEU A 140 8.35 -1.36 -1.60
N ASN A 141 8.97 -0.90 -0.49
CA ASN A 141 9.86 0.26 -0.51
C ASN A 141 11.17 -0.03 -1.25
N ILE A 142 11.76 -1.21 -1.04
CA ILE A 142 12.96 -1.65 -1.77
C ILE A 142 12.66 -1.74 -3.27
N GLY A 143 11.52 -2.31 -3.65
CA GLY A 143 11.07 -2.34 -5.04
C GLY A 143 10.91 -0.95 -5.64
N ALA A 144 10.32 0.01 -4.89
CA ALA A 144 10.22 1.40 -5.32
C ALA A 144 11.60 2.05 -5.52
N ALA A 145 12.51 1.88 -4.57
CA ALA A 145 13.87 2.38 -4.67
C ALA A 145 14.62 1.78 -5.89
N ALA A 146 14.48 0.47 -6.10
CA ALA A 146 15.07 -0.21 -7.26
C ALA A 146 14.51 0.33 -8.58
N GLY A 147 13.17 0.48 -8.70
CA GLY A 147 12.52 1.04 -9.87
C GLY A 147 12.97 2.46 -10.21
N ALA A 148 13.15 3.30 -9.19
CA ALA A 148 13.61 4.67 -9.37
C ALA A 148 15.12 4.75 -9.71
N ALA A 149 15.95 3.98 -9.02
CA ALA A 149 17.41 4.14 -9.07
C ALA A 149 18.08 3.27 -10.14
N LEU A 150 17.53 2.11 -10.48
CA LEU A 150 18.21 1.14 -11.35
C LEU A 150 17.70 1.16 -12.80
N THR A 151 16.52 1.73 -13.08
CA THR A 151 15.94 1.68 -14.43
C THR A 151 16.85 2.32 -15.47
N VAL A 152 17.31 3.55 -15.27
CA VAL A 152 18.17 4.26 -16.22
C VAL A 152 19.59 3.65 -16.27
N PRO A 153 20.29 3.43 -15.14
CA PRO A 153 21.62 2.83 -15.19
C PRO A 153 21.66 1.45 -15.84
N LEU A 154 20.64 0.61 -15.62
CA LEU A 154 20.57 -0.69 -16.30
C LEU A 154 20.29 -0.55 -17.80
N ALA A 155 19.44 0.40 -18.19
CA ALA A 155 19.16 0.67 -19.60
C ALA A 155 20.42 1.15 -20.32
N GLU A 156 21.16 2.11 -19.76
CA GLU A 156 22.42 2.61 -20.29
C GLU A 156 23.47 1.51 -20.41
N ALA A 157 23.65 0.71 -19.35
CA ALA A 157 24.64 -0.38 -19.34
C ALA A 157 24.33 -1.48 -20.37
N LEU A 158 23.07 -1.68 -20.74
CA LEU A 158 22.61 -2.67 -21.69
C LEU A 158 22.32 -2.09 -23.10
N GLY A 159 22.48 -0.78 -23.30
CA GLY A 159 22.16 -0.10 -24.56
C GLY A 159 20.69 -0.15 -24.94
N LEU A 160 19.77 -0.09 -23.95
CA LEU A 160 18.35 -0.22 -24.14
C LEU A 160 17.67 1.16 -24.27
N ASP A 161 16.62 1.23 -25.09
CA ASP A 161 15.73 2.37 -25.13
C ASP A 161 14.80 2.42 -23.90
N TRP A 162 14.04 3.49 -23.74
CA TRP A 162 13.14 3.68 -22.60
C TRP A 162 12.04 2.60 -22.50
N ARG A 163 11.58 2.03 -23.64
CA ARG A 163 10.57 0.95 -23.66
C ARG A 163 11.16 -0.32 -23.08
N ALA A 164 12.31 -0.73 -23.59
CA ALA A 164 13.02 -1.91 -23.09
C ALA A 164 13.48 -1.73 -21.64
N ALA A 165 13.82 -0.52 -21.22
CA ALA A 165 14.11 -0.19 -19.81
C ALA A 165 12.91 -0.48 -18.89
N LEU A 166 11.70 -0.10 -19.30
CA LEU A 166 10.48 -0.48 -18.59
C LEU A 166 10.24 -1.99 -18.63
N GLY A 167 10.62 -2.64 -19.71
CA GLY A 167 10.52 -4.09 -19.92
C GLY A 167 11.41 -4.92 -19.00
N LEU A 168 12.51 -4.39 -18.48
CA LEU A 168 13.39 -5.10 -17.54
C LEU A 168 12.61 -5.63 -16.33
N TRP A 169 11.62 -4.89 -15.88
CA TRP A 169 10.79 -5.27 -14.74
C TRP A 169 9.84 -6.43 -15.01
N LEU A 170 9.64 -6.81 -16.29
CA LEU A 170 8.89 -8.00 -16.68
C LEU A 170 9.57 -9.27 -16.17
N VAL A 171 10.92 -9.33 -16.21
CA VAL A 171 11.68 -10.48 -15.71
C VAL A 171 11.38 -10.73 -14.23
N LEU A 172 11.36 -9.66 -13.43
CA LEU A 172 11.03 -9.75 -12.01
C LEU A 172 9.56 -10.21 -11.81
N ALA A 173 8.61 -9.73 -12.64
CA ALA A 173 7.21 -10.12 -12.59
C ALA A 173 7.02 -11.61 -12.91
N LEU A 174 7.69 -12.10 -13.93
CA LEU A 174 7.66 -13.52 -14.30
C LEU A 174 8.33 -14.41 -13.25
N ALA A 175 9.43 -13.97 -12.67
CA ALA A 175 10.10 -14.68 -11.57
C ALA A 175 9.18 -14.79 -10.34
N ALA A 176 8.51 -13.71 -9.95
CA ALA A 176 7.57 -13.74 -8.83
C ALA A 176 6.34 -14.62 -9.15
N LEU A 177 5.83 -14.59 -10.37
CA LEU A 177 4.76 -15.48 -10.80
C LEU A 177 5.22 -16.95 -10.70
N ALA A 178 6.40 -17.28 -11.21
CA ALA A 178 6.96 -18.63 -11.14
C ALA A 178 7.11 -19.13 -9.70
N LEU A 179 7.58 -18.26 -8.78
CA LEU A 179 7.69 -18.58 -7.35
C LEU A 179 6.32 -18.72 -6.67
N TRP A 180 5.28 -18.03 -7.17
CA TRP A 180 3.94 -18.10 -6.60
C TRP A 180 3.09 -19.25 -7.14
N LEU A 181 3.35 -19.76 -8.35
CA LEU A 181 2.56 -20.84 -8.96
C LEU A 181 2.42 -22.09 -8.08
N PRO A 182 3.47 -22.60 -7.41
CA PRO A 182 3.33 -23.72 -6.48
C PRO A 182 2.34 -23.43 -5.35
N VAL A 183 2.35 -22.19 -4.82
CA VAL A 183 1.43 -21.74 -3.78
C VAL A 183 -0.01 -21.74 -4.30
N ALA A 184 -0.23 -21.23 -5.52
CA ALA A 184 -1.55 -21.25 -6.16
C ALA A 184 -2.07 -22.68 -6.42
N GLY A 185 -1.19 -23.61 -6.71
CA GLY A 185 -1.54 -25.04 -6.89
C GLY A 185 -2.10 -25.70 -5.61
N THR A 186 -1.54 -25.34 -4.46
CA THR A 186 -2.01 -25.86 -3.16
C THR A 186 -3.35 -25.27 -2.71
N GLY A 187 -3.66 -24.04 -3.14
CA GLY A 187 -4.91 -23.34 -2.79
C GLY A 187 -6.17 -23.97 -3.38
N ARG A 188 -6.06 -24.76 -4.45
CA ARG A 188 -7.19 -25.52 -5.01
C ARG A 188 -7.76 -26.57 -4.06
N ALA A 189 -6.95 -27.11 -3.14
CA ALA A 189 -7.38 -28.06 -2.13
C ALA A 189 -8.15 -27.40 -0.96
N HIS A 190 -8.05 -26.09 -0.78
CA HIS A 190 -8.68 -25.33 0.30
C HIS A 190 -9.87 -24.48 -0.18
N ARG A 191 -10.55 -24.89 -1.24
CA ARG A 191 -11.88 -24.36 -1.55
C ARG A 191 -12.83 -24.80 -0.45
N THR A 192 -12.85 -24.06 0.65
CA THR A 192 -13.85 -24.24 1.70
C THR A 192 -15.21 -23.87 1.11
N SER A 193 -16.10 -24.84 1.15
CA SER A 193 -17.51 -24.78 0.74
C SER A 193 -18.35 -23.89 1.65
N ASP A 194 -17.77 -22.97 2.41
CA ASP A 194 -18.55 -22.04 3.20
C ASP A 194 -19.23 -21.03 2.28
N PRO A 195 -20.58 -21.02 2.22
CA PRO A 195 -21.33 -19.99 1.53
C PRO A 195 -21.04 -18.67 2.24
N LEU A 196 -20.16 -17.87 1.63
CA LEU A 196 -19.85 -16.56 2.19
C LEU A 196 -21.08 -15.66 2.02
N PRO A 197 -21.54 -14.98 3.09
CA PRO A 197 -22.70 -14.11 3.03
C PRO A 197 -22.56 -13.05 1.93
N ASP A 198 -23.68 -12.68 1.34
CA ASP A 198 -23.85 -11.78 0.21
C ASP A 198 -23.00 -10.49 0.23
N ASP A 199 -22.73 -9.98 -0.96
CA ASP A 199 -21.88 -8.82 -1.28
C ASP A 199 -22.26 -7.48 -0.61
N ALA A 200 -23.38 -7.39 0.06
CA ALA A 200 -23.81 -6.22 0.83
C ALA A 200 -22.84 -5.83 1.96
N GLY A 201 -21.82 -6.66 2.21
CA GLY A 201 -21.02 -6.60 3.41
C GLY A 201 -19.74 -5.72 3.40
N SER A 202 -19.12 -5.39 2.25
CA SER A 202 -17.84 -4.67 2.29
C SER A 202 -18.02 -3.22 2.75
N TRP A 203 -18.96 -2.50 2.18
CA TRP A 203 -19.27 -1.11 2.55
C TRP A 203 -19.98 -1.00 3.90
N SER A 204 -20.72 -2.03 4.32
CA SER A 204 -21.37 -2.05 5.63
C SER A 204 -20.35 -2.05 6.78
N LEU A 205 -19.12 -2.49 6.56
CA LEU A 205 -18.05 -2.37 7.55
C LEU A 205 -17.82 -0.92 8.00
N LEU A 206 -18.04 0.07 7.12
CA LEU A 206 -17.92 1.49 7.47
C LEU A 206 -18.96 1.97 8.50
N ARG A 207 -20.01 1.19 8.78
CA ARG A 207 -20.91 1.48 9.90
C ARG A 207 -20.19 1.33 11.25
N GLN A 208 -19.17 0.49 11.32
CA GLN A 208 -18.35 0.31 12.51
C GLN A 208 -17.30 1.43 12.64
N PRO A 209 -17.22 2.13 13.77
CA PRO A 209 -16.26 3.22 13.97
C PRO A 209 -14.81 2.80 13.73
N LEU A 210 -14.46 1.56 14.11
CA LEU A 210 -13.12 1.02 13.93
C LEU A 210 -12.73 0.91 12.46
N ALA A 211 -13.64 0.46 11.59
CA ALA A 211 -13.38 0.38 10.14
C ALA A 211 -13.15 1.77 9.54
N ARG A 212 -13.95 2.77 9.93
CA ARG A 212 -13.73 4.17 9.52
C ARG A 212 -12.38 4.70 9.97
N GLN A 213 -11.96 4.39 11.20
CA GLN A 213 -10.69 4.82 11.77
C GLN A 213 -9.50 4.20 11.01
N VAL A 214 -9.54 2.91 10.71
CA VAL A 214 -8.50 2.24 9.90
C VAL A 214 -8.44 2.82 8.49
N THR A 215 -9.59 3.02 7.86
CA THR A 215 -9.70 3.62 6.53
C THR A 215 -9.14 5.03 6.47
N ALA A 216 -9.53 5.89 7.42
CA ALA A 216 -9.08 7.27 7.50
C ALA A 216 -7.57 7.36 7.79
N TYR A 217 -7.05 6.53 8.69
CA TYR A 217 -5.60 6.48 8.96
C TYR A 217 -4.81 6.08 7.72
N LEU A 218 -5.23 5.04 6.99
CA LEU A 218 -4.58 4.62 5.74
C LEU A 218 -4.63 5.73 4.69
N GLY A 219 -5.78 6.38 4.52
CA GLY A 219 -5.94 7.46 3.56
C GLY A 219 -5.08 8.68 3.86
N LEU A 220 -5.12 9.18 5.10
CA LEU A 220 -4.38 10.38 5.52
C LEU A 220 -2.86 10.16 5.49
N GLN A 221 -2.37 8.97 5.89
CA GLN A 221 -0.96 8.64 5.73
C GLN A 221 -0.58 8.52 4.25
N SER A 222 -1.48 8.02 3.39
CA SER A 222 -1.23 7.94 1.95
C SER A 222 -1.20 9.33 1.29
N VAL A 223 -2.01 10.29 1.77
CA VAL A 223 -1.88 11.70 1.38
C VAL A 223 -0.47 12.20 1.65
N GLN A 224 0.07 11.96 2.84
CA GLN A 224 1.45 12.37 3.19
C GLN A 224 2.46 11.78 2.21
N PHE A 225 2.37 10.45 1.99
CA PHE A 225 3.30 9.75 1.11
C PHE A 225 3.28 10.28 -0.32
N TYR A 226 2.11 10.29 -0.97
CA TYR A 226 2.03 10.65 -2.39
C TYR A 226 2.29 12.13 -2.64
N THR A 227 1.91 13.00 -1.70
CA THR A 227 2.16 14.44 -1.82
C THR A 227 3.65 14.74 -1.72
N VAL A 228 4.33 14.20 -0.71
CA VAL A 228 5.78 14.46 -0.56
C VAL A 228 6.57 13.76 -1.67
N ALA A 229 6.18 12.56 -2.10
CA ALA A 229 6.81 11.91 -3.24
C ALA A 229 6.73 12.74 -4.53
N ALA A 230 5.63 13.47 -4.72
CA ALA A 230 5.43 14.34 -5.88
C ALA A 230 6.22 15.64 -5.79
N TRP A 231 6.26 16.25 -4.60
CA TRP A 231 6.71 17.64 -4.46
C TRP A 231 8.06 17.82 -3.75
N LEU A 232 8.61 16.80 -3.06
CA LEU A 232 9.88 16.92 -2.35
C LEU A 232 11.04 17.37 -3.24
N PRO A 233 11.24 16.83 -4.46
CA PRO A 233 12.33 17.29 -5.32
C PRO A 233 12.20 18.77 -5.69
N THR A 234 10.99 19.26 -5.99
CA THR A 234 10.72 20.66 -6.34
C THR A 234 10.93 21.56 -5.13
N LEU A 235 10.39 21.18 -3.96
CA LEU A 235 10.58 21.92 -2.70
C LEU A 235 12.06 22.11 -2.40
N LEU A 236 12.87 21.07 -2.56
CA LEU A 236 14.31 21.14 -2.33
C LEU A 236 15.02 22.00 -3.38
N ALA A 237 14.63 21.90 -4.65
CA ALA A 237 15.21 22.71 -5.72
C ALA A 237 14.92 24.21 -5.51
N ASP A 238 13.69 24.56 -5.15
CA ASP A 238 13.29 25.94 -4.84
C ASP A 238 13.97 26.46 -3.57
N SER A 239 14.43 25.55 -2.70
CA SER A 239 15.22 25.90 -1.50
C SER A 239 16.73 25.95 -1.75
N GLY A 240 17.18 25.90 -3.01
CA GLY A 240 18.58 25.99 -3.42
C GLY A 240 19.36 24.67 -3.39
N VAL A 241 18.70 23.54 -3.18
CA VAL A 241 19.33 22.21 -3.29
C VAL A 241 19.39 21.82 -4.77
N PRO A 242 20.54 21.38 -5.31
CA PRO A 242 20.66 20.99 -6.70
C PRO A 242 19.61 19.91 -7.08
N ALA A 243 18.98 20.04 -8.25
CA ALA A 243 17.90 19.13 -8.68
C ALA A 243 18.32 17.65 -8.68
N ARG A 244 19.62 17.37 -8.99
CA ARG A 244 20.17 16.03 -8.90
C ARG A 244 20.08 15.44 -7.48
N GLU A 245 20.26 16.27 -6.46
CA GLU A 245 20.20 15.85 -5.05
C GLU A 245 18.77 15.59 -4.60
N GLY A 246 17.79 16.33 -5.14
CA GLY A 246 16.36 16.14 -4.84
C GLY A 246 15.88 14.72 -5.12
N GLY A 247 16.29 14.14 -6.25
CA GLY A 247 16.03 12.74 -6.59
C GLY A 247 16.70 11.74 -5.63
N LEU A 248 17.96 12.03 -5.24
CA LEU A 248 18.69 11.20 -4.26
C LEU A 248 18.02 11.26 -2.87
N MET A 249 17.50 12.42 -2.46
CA MET A 249 16.77 12.56 -1.20
C MET A 249 15.48 11.73 -1.20
N LEU A 250 14.74 11.71 -2.30
CA LEU A 250 13.58 10.84 -2.42
C LEU A 250 13.97 9.35 -2.39
N GLY A 251 15.09 8.99 -3.01
CA GLY A 251 15.68 7.65 -2.91
C GLY A 251 16.03 7.29 -1.46
N LEU A 252 16.70 8.18 -0.74
CA LEU A 252 17.01 8.02 0.69
C LEU A 252 15.75 7.83 1.53
N ALA A 253 14.71 8.64 1.30
CA ALA A 253 13.42 8.50 2.01
C ALA A 253 12.84 7.09 1.84
N ASN A 254 12.90 6.51 0.65
CA ASN A 254 12.41 5.16 0.39
C ASN A 254 13.28 4.08 1.05
N VAL A 255 14.61 4.23 1.04
CA VAL A 255 15.53 3.28 1.71
C VAL A 255 15.31 3.29 3.22
N VAL A 256 15.28 4.48 3.84
CA VAL A 256 14.98 4.62 5.28
C VAL A 256 13.54 4.17 5.57
N GLY A 257 12.63 4.41 4.64
CA GLY A 257 11.24 3.94 4.70
C GLY A 257 11.15 2.42 4.78
N ALA A 258 12.04 1.67 4.12
CA ALA A 258 12.07 0.22 4.24
C ALA A 258 12.38 -0.23 5.69
N ALA A 259 13.25 0.48 6.41
CA ALA A 259 13.50 0.21 7.83
C ALA A 259 12.24 0.48 8.69
N GLY A 260 11.57 1.61 8.48
CA GLY A 260 10.30 1.92 9.14
C GLY A 260 9.22 0.88 8.86
N ALA A 261 9.12 0.46 7.60
CA ALA A 261 8.16 -0.55 7.14
C ALA A 261 8.41 -1.94 7.75
N LEU A 262 9.64 -2.26 8.10
CA LEU A 262 9.99 -3.51 8.79
C LEU A 262 9.72 -3.41 10.30
N LEU A 263 10.17 -2.31 10.91
CA LEU A 263 10.13 -2.14 12.38
C LEU A 263 8.71 -1.96 12.91
N ALA A 264 7.88 -1.12 12.28
CA ALA A 264 6.56 -0.78 12.80
C ALA A 264 5.61 -2.00 12.88
N PRO A 265 5.46 -2.85 11.84
CA PRO A 265 4.65 -4.06 11.93
C PRO A 265 5.21 -5.11 12.88
N ALA A 266 6.54 -5.26 12.92
CA ALA A 266 7.20 -6.20 13.82
C ALA A 266 6.90 -5.87 15.29
N GLN A 267 6.94 -4.58 15.65
CA GLN A 267 6.56 -4.11 16.98
C GLN A 267 5.05 -4.19 17.21
N ALA A 268 4.24 -3.80 16.19
CA ALA A 268 2.77 -3.86 16.28
C ALA A 268 2.27 -5.26 16.62
N GLY A 269 2.90 -6.31 16.07
CA GLY A 269 2.56 -7.70 16.36
C GLY A 269 2.89 -8.17 17.79
N ARG A 270 3.75 -7.44 18.51
CA ARG A 270 4.15 -7.73 19.91
C ARG A 270 3.37 -6.92 20.94
N MET A 271 2.74 -5.82 20.53
CA MET A 271 2.05 -4.89 21.40
C MET A 271 0.55 -5.19 21.45
N ARG A 272 -0.06 -5.05 22.63
CA ARG A 272 -1.53 -5.11 22.79
C ARG A 272 -2.24 -3.94 22.12
N THR A 273 -1.66 -2.74 22.21
CA THR A 273 -2.18 -1.52 21.58
C THR A 273 -1.10 -0.89 20.70
N GLN A 274 -1.46 -0.41 19.53
CA GLN A 274 -0.54 0.19 18.56
C GLN A 274 -0.49 1.72 18.65
N ARG A 275 -1.18 2.31 19.64
CA ARG A 275 -1.20 3.77 19.89
C ARG A 275 0.19 4.41 19.97
N PRO A 276 1.17 3.85 20.72
CA PRO A 276 2.51 4.43 20.76
C PRO A 276 3.19 4.49 19.39
N LEU A 277 2.98 3.48 18.53
CA LEU A 277 3.51 3.47 17.18
C LEU A 277 2.86 4.54 16.30
N ILE A 278 1.55 4.76 16.43
CA ILE A 278 0.85 5.84 15.73
C ILE A 278 1.47 7.21 16.09
N VAL A 279 1.68 7.45 17.39
CA VAL A 279 2.31 8.70 17.85
C VAL A 279 3.75 8.81 17.37
N ALA A 280 4.54 7.74 17.41
CA ALA A 280 5.91 7.73 16.92
C ALA A 280 5.99 8.05 15.41
N VAL A 281 5.09 7.45 14.61
CA VAL A 281 4.97 7.76 13.17
C VAL A 281 4.60 9.22 12.95
N ALA A 282 3.61 9.74 13.67
CA ALA A 282 3.19 11.14 13.56
C ALA A 282 4.30 12.12 13.99
N ALA A 283 5.00 11.82 15.08
CA ALA A 283 6.14 12.61 15.55
C ALA A 283 7.28 12.63 14.51
N SER A 284 7.59 11.47 13.93
CA SER A 284 8.63 11.36 12.89
C SER A 284 8.25 12.14 11.62
N TYR A 285 6.98 12.10 11.17
CA TYR A 285 6.47 13.00 10.13
C TYR A 285 6.60 14.47 10.51
N GLY A 286 6.20 14.82 11.75
CA GLY A 286 6.29 16.18 12.28
C GLY A 286 7.72 16.73 12.27
N VAL A 287 8.69 15.90 12.70
CA VAL A 287 10.12 16.26 12.65
C VAL A 287 10.59 16.44 11.21
N GLY A 288 10.26 15.50 10.31
CA GLY A 288 10.67 15.59 8.91
C GLY A 288 10.08 16.83 8.20
N LEU A 289 8.77 17.01 8.27
CA LEU A 289 8.08 18.13 7.61
C LEU A 289 8.41 19.48 8.29
N GLY A 290 8.45 19.50 9.63
CA GLY A 290 8.83 20.69 10.39
C GLY A 290 10.26 21.14 10.13
N GLY A 291 11.19 20.18 10.02
CA GLY A 291 12.57 20.44 9.64
C GLY A 291 12.69 21.01 8.21
N LEU A 292 11.97 20.45 7.25
CA LEU A 292 11.89 20.97 5.88
C LEU A 292 11.27 22.35 5.83
N LEU A 293 10.35 22.69 6.74
CA LEU A 293 9.74 24.02 6.80
C LEU A 293 10.72 25.07 7.35
N VAL A 294 11.49 24.71 8.38
CA VAL A 294 12.37 25.67 9.11
C VAL A 294 13.73 25.83 8.43
N SER A 295 14.30 24.73 7.94
CA SER A 295 15.66 24.72 7.36
C SER A 295 15.80 23.68 6.25
N PRO A 296 15.20 23.90 5.07
CA PRO A 296 15.21 22.94 3.99
C PRO A 296 16.62 22.63 3.45
N GLY A 297 17.55 23.60 3.47
CA GLY A 297 18.93 23.41 3.00
C GLY A 297 19.86 22.76 4.05
N THR A 298 19.70 23.14 5.33
CA THR A 298 20.55 22.65 6.42
C THR A 298 19.85 21.50 7.15
N GLY A 299 20.49 20.33 7.16
CA GLY A 299 19.89 19.16 7.83
C GLY A 299 18.91 18.38 6.97
N THR A 300 18.82 18.64 5.68
CA THR A 300 17.93 17.96 4.71
C THR A 300 17.96 16.44 4.85
N LEU A 301 19.16 15.85 4.99
CA LEU A 301 19.33 14.42 5.20
C LEU A 301 18.57 13.91 6.43
N LEU A 302 18.62 14.65 7.53
CA LEU A 302 17.94 14.28 8.78
C LEU A 302 16.42 14.38 8.63
N TRP A 303 15.95 15.47 8.01
CA TRP A 303 14.51 15.70 7.80
C TRP A 303 13.92 14.67 6.86
N VAL A 304 14.61 14.38 5.77
CA VAL A 304 14.21 13.36 4.78
C VAL A 304 14.27 11.96 5.38
N ALA A 305 15.28 11.66 6.21
CA ALA A 305 15.36 10.36 6.91
C ALA A 305 14.21 10.20 7.92
N ALA A 306 13.88 11.23 8.71
CA ALA A 306 12.76 11.21 9.63
C ALA A 306 11.42 11.03 8.89
N PHE A 307 11.21 11.77 7.80
CA PHE A 307 10.06 11.60 6.93
C PHE A 307 10.01 10.19 6.34
N GLY A 308 11.13 9.68 5.81
CA GLY A 308 11.24 8.34 5.22
C GLY A 308 10.85 7.24 6.21
N LEU A 309 11.37 7.31 7.44
CA LEU A 309 11.02 6.37 8.51
C LEU A 309 9.50 6.37 8.79
N ALA A 310 8.92 7.57 8.85
CA ALA A 310 7.49 7.76 9.10
C ALA A 310 6.63 7.21 7.96
N GLN A 311 6.98 7.49 6.69
CA GLN A 311 6.19 7.06 5.53
C GLN A 311 6.16 5.53 5.41
N GLY A 312 7.32 4.88 5.52
CA GLY A 312 7.39 3.42 5.46
C GLY A 312 6.69 2.76 6.64
N GLY A 313 6.98 3.25 7.87
CA GLY A 313 6.35 2.77 9.10
C GLY A 313 4.84 2.99 9.12
N GLY A 314 4.38 4.17 8.71
CA GLY A 314 2.96 4.54 8.68
C GLY A 314 2.14 3.68 7.73
N PHE A 315 2.61 3.48 6.50
CA PHE A 315 1.95 2.63 5.53
C PHE A 315 1.91 1.16 5.96
N ALA A 316 3.05 0.63 6.40
CA ALA A 316 3.14 -0.73 6.87
C ALA A 316 2.28 -0.98 8.11
N LEU A 317 2.20 0.00 9.03
CA LEU A 317 1.32 -0.04 10.19
C LEU A 317 -0.16 -0.01 9.76
N ALA A 318 -0.54 0.81 8.79
CA ALA A 318 -1.92 0.85 8.28
C ALA A 318 -2.37 -0.51 7.72
N LEU A 319 -1.53 -1.14 6.89
CA LEU A 319 -1.81 -2.49 6.37
C LEU A 319 -1.85 -3.54 7.50
N THR A 320 -0.98 -3.41 8.49
CA THR A 320 -0.95 -4.31 9.66
C THR A 320 -2.21 -4.14 10.51
N LEU A 321 -2.71 -2.92 10.68
CA LEU A 321 -3.97 -2.66 11.39
C LEU A 321 -5.16 -3.33 10.67
N ILE A 322 -5.21 -3.33 9.34
CA ILE A 322 -6.22 -4.09 8.58
C ILE A 322 -6.22 -5.57 9.04
N VAL A 323 -5.03 -6.17 9.13
CA VAL A 323 -4.86 -7.57 9.55
C VAL A 323 -5.25 -7.78 11.02
N LEU A 324 -4.75 -6.93 11.91
CA LEU A 324 -4.95 -7.06 13.35
C LEU A 324 -6.39 -6.73 13.80
N ARG A 325 -7.11 -5.89 13.08
CA ARG A 325 -8.49 -5.48 13.41
C ARG A 325 -9.56 -6.33 12.73
N SER A 326 -9.17 -7.27 11.88
CA SER A 326 -10.08 -8.17 11.19
C SER A 326 -10.13 -9.53 11.89
N PRO A 327 -11.30 -10.08 12.20
CA PRO A 327 -11.42 -11.41 12.81
C PRO A 327 -11.02 -12.54 11.85
N THR A 328 -11.35 -12.38 10.57
CA THR A 328 -11.11 -13.39 9.53
C THR A 328 -10.35 -12.81 8.33
N PRO A 329 -9.72 -13.67 7.51
CA PRO A 329 -9.07 -13.24 6.26
C PRO A 329 -10.04 -12.55 5.28
N LEU A 330 -11.30 -12.99 5.23
CA LEU A 330 -12.32 -12.37 4.41
C LEU A 330 -12.63 -10.94 4.86
N VAL A 331 -12.80 -10.72 6.17
CA VAL A 331 -13.01 -9.37 6.72
C VAL A 331 -11.79 -8.50 6.47
N ALA A 332 -10.57 -9.04 6.55
CA ALA A 332 -9.34 -8.33 6.20
C ALA A 332 -9.32 -7.90 4.72
N ALA A 333 -9.71 -8.79 3.81
CA ALA A 333 -9.80 -8.45 2.38
C ALA A 333 -10.88 -7.38 2.11
N ARG A 334 -12.05 -7.50 2.75
CA ARG A 334 -13.15 -6.52 2.62
C ARG A 334 -12.76 -5.14 3.17
N LEU A 335 -12.20 -5.11 4.38
CA LEU A 335 -11.70 -3.88 4.99
C LEU A 335 -10.58 -3.27 4.15
N GLY A 336 -9.64 -4.10 3.69
CA GLY A 336 -8.54 -3.68 2.82
C GLY A 336 -9.06 -3.07 1.50
N GLY A 337 -10.05 -3.70 0.88
CA GLY A 337 -10.66 -3.20 -0.36
C GLY A 337 -11.32 -1.82 -0.18
N VAL A 338 -12.12 -1.65 0.87
CA VAL A 338 -12.79 -0.36 1.18
C VAL A 338 -11.78 0.69 1.63
N ALA A 339 -10.85 0.33 2.53
CA ALA A 339 -9.86 1.26 3.06
C ALA A 339 -8.92 1.77 1.97
N GLN A 340 -8.48 0.90 1.05
CA GLN A 340 -7.61 1.30 -0.04
C GLN A 340 -8.36 2.07 -1.13
N CYS A 341 -9.63 1.71 -1.41
CA CYS A 341 -10.47 2.50 -2.33
C CYS A 341 -10.55 3.95 -1.87
N LEU A 342 -11.11 4.18 -0.70
CA LEU A 342 -11.29 5.54 -0.16
C LEU A 342 -9.96 6.23 0.14
N GLY A 343 -8.99 5.46 0.66
CA GLY A 343 -7.68 5.98 1.02
C GLY A 343 -6.88 6.47 -0.17
N TYR A 344 -6.84 5.74 -1.28
CA TYR A 344 -6.09 6.16 -2.47
C TYR A 344 -6.82 7.24 -3.28
N LEU A 345 -8.16 7.25 -3.28
CA LEU A 345 -8.91 8.36 -3.85
C LEU A 345 -8.63 9.67 -3.09
N LEU A 346 -8.60 9.60 -1.75
CA LEU A 346 -8.20 10.74 -0.92
C LEU A 346 -6.73 11.13 -1.18
N ALA A 347 -5.84 10.16 -1.27
CA ALA A 347 -4.42 10.39 -1.50
C ALA A 347 -4.13 11.08 -2.84
N ALA A 348 -4.92 10.76 -3.88
CA ALA A 348 -4.78 11.40 -5.19
C ALA A 348 -5.07 12.92 -5.17
N LEU A 349 -5.85 13.40 -4.19
CA LEU A 349 -6.12 14.83 -4.01
C LEU A 349 -4.94 15.58 -3.39
N GLY A 350 -4.10 14.90 -2.62
CA GLY A 350 -3.00 15.53 -1.88
C GLY A 350 -2.07 16.35 -2.74
N PRO A 351 -1.43 15.78 -3.78
CA PRO A 351 -0.53 16.52 -4.67
C PRO A 351 -1.21 17.69 -5.37
N LEU A 352 -2.49 17.55 -5.74
CA LEU A 352 -3.26 18.59 -6.43
C LEU A 352 -3.53 19.79 -5.51
N VAL A 353 -3.98 19.52 -4.28
CA VAL A 353 -4.28 20.58 -3.30
C VAL A 353 -3.00 21.31 -2.90
N VAL A 354 -1.90 20.57 -2.67
CA VAL A 354 -0.60 21.15 -2.30
C VAL A 354 -0.03 21.98 -3.46
N GLY A 355 -0.11 21.50 -4.71
CA GLY A 355 0.31 22.27 -5.88
C GLY A 355 -0.50 23.55 -6.05
N ALA A 356 -1.83 23.46 -5.97
CA ALA A 356 -2.69 24.65 -6.05
C ALA A 356 -2.40 25.66 -4.91
N LEU A 357 -2.12 25.17 -3.71
CA LEU A 357 -1.78 26.04 -2.59
C LEU A 357 -0.40 26.70 -2.78
N HIS A 358 0.56 25.97 -3.35
CA HIS A 358 1.86 26.51 -3.74
C HIS A 358 1.70 27.65 -4.76
N ASP A 359 0.93 27.43 -5.84
CA ASP A 359 0.67 28.41 -6.89
C ASP A 359 -0.06 29.66 -6.36
N LEU A 360 -0.96 29.49 -5.37
CA LEU A 360 -1.70 30.61 -4.77
C LEU A 360 -0.89 31.42 -3.76
N THR A 361 0.16 30.84 -3.16
CA THR A 361 0.92 31.46 -2.07
C THR A 361 2.37 31.78 -2.43
N ASP A 362 2.79 31.45 -3.67
CA ASP A 362 4.14 31.63 -4.19
C ASP A 362 5.23 31.08 -3.23
N GLY A 363 4.93 29.93 -2.57
CA GLY A 363 5.90 29.35 -1.63
C GLY A 363 5.48 28.05 -0.97
N TRP A 364 6.43 27.42 -0.26
CA TRP A 364 6.27 26.11 0.35
C TRP A 364 5.76 26.14 1.81
N THR A 365 5.70 27.33 2.42
CA THR A 365 5.28 27.45 3.83
C THR A 365 3.88 26.90 4.07
N TRP A 366 2.88 27.37 3.33
CA TRP A 366 1.50 26.94 3.50
C TRP A 366 1.25 25.50 3.06
N PRO A 367 1.81 25.01 1.93
CA PRO A 367 1.81 23.59 1.58
C PRO A 367 2.31 22.68 2.69
N VAL A 368 3.47 23.00 3.31
CA VAL A 368 4.03 22.18 4.39
C VAL A 368 3.20 22.31 5.68
N VAL A 369 2.69 23.49 6.02
CA VAL A 369 1.77 23.71 7.14
C VAL A 369 0.49 22.88 6.96
N LEU A 370 -0.06 22.79 5.76
CA LEU A 370 -1.20 21.93 5.46
C LEU A 370 -0.87 20.46 5.74
N LEU A 371 0.29 19.98 5.30
CA LEU A 371 0.72 18.61 5.58
C LEU A 371 0.91 18.35 7.08
N LEU A 372 1.46 19.32 7.82
CA LEU A 372 1.54 19.24 9.28
C LEU A 372 0.15 19.21 9.93
N ALA A 373 -0.80 20.02 9.43
CA ALA A 373 -2.17 20.01 9.92
C ALA A 373 -2.87 18.65 9.68
N VAL A 374 -2.60 17.98 8.56
CA VAL A 374 -3.11 16.63 8.25
C VAL A 374 -2.63 15.58 9.27
N LEU A 375 -1.52 15.79 9.95
CA LEU A 375 -1.06 14.87 11.01
C LEU A 375 -2.04 14.81 12.19
N VAL A 376 -2.79 15.88 12.47
CA VAL A 376 -3.75 15.91 13.58
C VAL A 376 -4.87 14.89 13.36
N PRO A 377 -5.67 14.96 12.28
CA PRO A 377 -6.69 13.93 12.02
C PRO A 377 -6.08 12.56 11.76
N MET A 378 -4.89 12.45 11.13
CA MET A 378 -4.20 11.18 10.95
C MET A 378 -3.92 10.51 12.30
N THR A 379 -3.39 11.26 13.26
CA THR A 379 -3.10 10.75 14.61
C THR A 379 -4.37 10.40 15.35
N TRP A 380 -5.41 11.23 15.27
CA TRP A 380 -6.70 11.00 15.90
C TRP A 380 -7.34 9.68 15.44
N PHE A 381 -7.49 9.49 14.14
CA PHE A 381 -8.06 8.27 13.59
C PHE A 381 -7.14 7.06 13.85
N GLY A 382 -5.82 7.24 13.73
CA GLY A 382 -4.83 6.23 14.09
C GLY A 382 -4.92 5.81 15.55
N TRP A 383 -5.05 6.75 16.49
CA TRP A 383 -5.22 6.46 17.91
C TRP A 383 -6.45 5.60 18.18
N GLY A 384 -7.54 5.87 17.48
CA GLY A 384 -8.75 5.05 17.52
C GLY A 384 -8.54 3.66 16.95
N ALA A 385 -7.88 3.55 15.78
CA ALA A 385 -7.55 2.29 15.12
C ALA A 385 -6.53 1.45 15.90
N GLY A 386 -5.66 2.11 16.68
CA GLY A 386 -4.63 1.46 17.51
C GLY A 386 -5.13 0.75 18.77
N ARG A 387 -6.42 0.81 19.11
CA ARG A 387 -7.01 0.13 20.28
C ARG A 387 -6.99 -1.39 20.09
N ALA A 388 -6.90 -2.15 21.19
CA ALA A 388 -6.96 -3.62 21.17
C ALA A 388 -8.40 -4.14 20.98
N VAL A 389 -9.04 -3.78 19.86
CA VAL A 389 -10.41 -4.16 19.50
C VAL A 389 -10.41 -4.74 18.08
N VAL A 390 -11.26 -5.71 17.82
CA VAL A 390 -11.45 -6.35 16.52
C VAL A 390 -12.85 -6.03 16.00
N LEU A 391 -13.01 -5.94 14.68
CA LEU A 391 -14.31 -5.73 14.05
C LEU A 391 -15.25 -6.90 14.36
N SER A 392 -16.52 -6.60 14.58
CA SER A 392 -17.55 -7.64 14.69
C SER A 392 -17.77 -8.29 13.31
N ALA A 393 -17.92 -9.60 13.30
CA ALA A 393 -18.06 -10.39 12.07
C ALA A 393 -19.43 -10.21 11.37
N GLY A 394 -20.31 -9.34 11.88
CA GLY A 394 -21.61 -9.02 11.25
C GLY A 394 -22.54 -10.21 11.06
N SER A 395 -22.51 -11.20 11.95
CA SER A 395 -23.49 -12.27 11.96
C SER A 395 -24.82 -11.71 12.51
N ARG A 396 -25.88 -11.79 11.72
CA ARG A 396 -27.27 -11.60 12.21
C ARG A 396 -27.69 -12.66 13.23
N GLU A 397 -26.79 -13.53 13.66
CA GLU A 397 -27.03 -14.67 14.54
C GLU A 397 -27.01 -14.30 16.02
N ASP A 398 -26.29 -13.22 16.41
CA ASP A 398 -26.22 -12.77 17.82
C ASP A 398 -27.48 -12.03 18.30
N ALA A 399 -28.47 -11.78 17.42
CA ALA A 399 -29.75 -11.15 17.77
C ALA A 399 -30.85 -12.18 18.08
N ARG A 400 -30.57 -13.46 18.05
CA ARG A 400 -31.53 -14.56 18.31
C ARG A 400 -31.02 -15.56 19.34
N ILE A 401 -30.55 -15.10 20.48
CA ILE A 401 -30.63 -15.92 21.70
C ILE A 401 -31.92 -15.47 22.38
N PRO A 402 -33.01 -16.27 22.33
CA PRO A 402 -34.14 -16.03 23.20
C PRO A 402 -33.60 -16.15 24.61
N ALA A 403 -33.85 -15.16 25.45
CA ALA A 403 -33.66 -15.32 26.90
C ALA A 403 -34.31 -16.64 27.30
N ALA A 404 -33.50 -17.61 27.71
CA ALA A 404 -34.00 -18.85 28.26
C ALA A 404 -34.98 -18.47 29.37
N SER A 405 -36.24 -18.78 29.12
CA SER A 405 -37.29 -18.68 30.10
C SER A 405 -36.82 -19.36 31.38
N ALA A 406 -36.63 -18.57 32.42
CA ALA A 406 -36.55 -19.09 33.77
C ALA A 406 -37.90 -19.78 34.02
N ASP A 407 -37.88 -21.08 34.07
CA ASP A 407 -39.00 -21.92 34.48
C ASP A 407 -39.02 -21.91 36.04
N PRO A 408 -39.95 -21.24 36.72
CA PRO A 408 -40.07 -21.32 38.17
C PRO A 408 -41.13 -22.35 38.51
N ALA A 409 -40.85 -23.64 38.51
CA ALA A 409 -41.71 -24.58 39.18
C ALA A 409 -41.07 -25.99 39.31
N ALA A 410 -40.43 -26.26 40.42
CA ALA A 410 -40.34 -27.61 40.93
C ALA A 410 -41.08 -27.64 42.28
N PRO A 411 -42.15 -28.43 42.40
CA PRO A 411 -42.87 -28.51 43.67
C PRO A 411 -42.12 -29.39 44.68
N ALA A 412 -42.10 -28.92 45.93
CA ALA A 412 -41.75 -29.74 47.07
C ALA A 412 -42.78 -30.86 47.21
N GLY A 413 -42.28 -32.08 47.39
CA GLY A 413 -43.16 -33.22 47.60
C GLY A 413 -42.43 -34.49 48.08
N ARG A 414 -42.33 -34.64 49.43
CA ARG A 414 -42.18 -35.82 50.26
C ARG A 414 -40.89 -36.62 50.19
#